data_760e89c10edb788500ac1845a2549b5e
#
_entry.id   760e89c10edb788500ac1845a2549b5e
#
_cell.length_a   1.000
_cell.length_b   1.000
_cell.length_c   1.000
_cell.angle_alpha   90.00
_cell.angle_beta   90.00
_cell.angle_gamma   90.00
#
_symmetry.space_group_name_H-M   'P 1'
#
loop_
_entity.id
_entity.type
_entity.pdbx_description
1 polymer ?
#
loop_
_entity_poly.entity_id
_entity_poly.type
_entity_poly.pdbx_seq_one_letter_code
_entity_poly.pdbx_strand_id
1 'polypeptide(L)'
;MSAIDLREELQALLYGRIDIVAQGRPVILRKLTNNFCPCWDGATGGPIATCPYCSGEGYSFYETQETMYIAMGVAPIYKPGYLSSGQYPQMSMGYDDPNRATGYCEYTVYPDYEIYSSGDKKSFDKIYDIKVNQEGGIYYPITRVSKYRVLNVTPLHGDFGRVEGFELSMAKENF
;
A
#
# COMPACT_ATOMS: atom_id res chain seq x y z
N MET A 1 2.13 14.65 -30.72
CA MET A 1 2.42 13.69 -29.65
C MET A 1 1.15 13.53 -28.84
N SER A 2 0.58 12.34 -28.80
CA SER A 2 -0.57 12.07 -27.93
C SER A 2 -0.06 12.16 -26.49
N ALA A 3 -0.66 13.04 -25.70
CA ALA A 3 -0.39 13.08 -24.27
C ALA A 3 -0.81 11.71 -23.70
N ILE A 4 0.06 11.05 -22.98
CA ILE A 4 -0.25 9.80 -22.30
C ILE A 4 -1.10 10.18 -21.09
N ASP A 5 -2.37 9.77 -21.08
CA ASP A 5 -3.22 9.94 -19.92
C ASP A 5 -2.90 8.83 -18.89
N LEU A 6 -2.05 9.19 -17.94
CA LEU A 6 -1.61 8.26 -16.89
C LEU A 6 -2.78 7.67 -16.08
N ARG A 7 -3.88 8.41 -15.97
CA ARG A 7 -5.08 7.94 -15.28
C ARG A 7 -5.76 6.82 -16.05
N GLU A 8 -5.92 6.98 -17.36
CA GLU A 8 -6.51 5.92 -18.20
C GLU A 8 -5.64 4.66 -18.18
N GLU A 9 -4.32 4.80 -18.19
CA GLU A 9 -3.40 3.67 -18.10
C GLU A 9 -3.48 2.97 -16.74
N LEU A 10 -3.53 3.73 -15.64
CA LEU A 10 -3.69 3.17 -14.31
C LEU A 10 -5.04 2.45 -14.18
N GLN A 11 -6.12 3.04 -14.66
CA GLN A 11 -7.45 2.42 -14.65
C GLN A 11 -7.49 1.16 -15.53
N ALA A 12 -6.84 1.19 -16.70
CA ALA A 12 -6.73 0.00 -17.54
C ALA A 12 -5.94 -1.13 -16.85
N LEU A 13 -4.90 -0.79 -16.10
CA LEU A 13 -4.14 -1.75 -15.30
C LEU A 13 -4.99 -2.36 -14.18
N LEU A 14 -5.73 -1.53 -13.46
CA LEU A 14 -6.52 -1.96 -12.31
C LEU A 14 -7.78 -2.73 -12.72
N TYR A 15 -8.54 -2.20 -13.67
CA TYR A 15 -9.90 -2.67 -13.99
C TYR A 15 -10.00 -3.33 -15.36
N GLY A 16 -8.97 -3.25 -16.16
CA GLY A 16 -8.95 -3.72 -17.53
C GLY A 16 -9.57 -2.74 -18.53
N ARG A 17 -9.29 -2.99 -19.79
CA ARG A 17 -9.85 -2.32 -20.96
C ARG A 17 -10.04 -3.38 -22.07
N ILE A 18 -10.68 -3.04 -23.17
CA ILE A 18 -10.94 -3.98 -24.27
C ILE A 18 -9.67 -4.73 -24.73
N ASP A 19 -8.54 -4.07 -24.70
CA ASP A 19 -7.22 -4.55 -25.14
C ASP A 19 -6.29 -4.95 -23.97
N ILE A 20 -6.67 -4.67 -22.72
CA ILE A 20 -5.86 -4.90 -21.53
C ILE A 20 -6.66 -5.70 -20.50
N VAL A 21 -6.12 -6.84 -20.10
CA VAL A 21 -6.70 -7.65 -19.03
C VAL A 21 -6.48 -6.96 -17.68
N ALA A 22 -7.53 -6.86 -16.88
CA ALA A 22 -7.43 -6.33 -15.52
C ALA A 22 -6.40 -7.11 -14.69
N GLN A 23 -5.48 -6.42 -14.09
CA GLN A 23 -4.45 -6.98 -13.21
C GLN A 23 -4.63 -6.58 -11.75
N GLY A 24 -5.55 -5.64 -11.51
CA GLY A 24 -5.96 -5.26 -10.17
C GLY A 24 -6.69 -6.39 -9.46
N ARG A 25 -6.45 -6.50 -8.18
CA ARG A 25 -7.11 -7.47 -7.31
C ARG A 25 -7.70 -6.80 -6.09
N PRO A 26 -8.75 -7.35 -5.50
CA PRO A 26 -9.35 -6.80 -4.31
C PRO A 26 -8.42 -6.98 -3.12
N VAL A 27 -8.32 -5.95 -2.30
CA VAL A 27 -7.57 -5.89 -1.05
C VAL A 27 -8.42 -5.27 0.03
N ILE A 28 -8.08 -5.54 1.29
CA ILE A 28 -8.63 -4.78 2.41
C ILE A 28 -7.61 -3.75 2.83
N LEU A 29 -7.98 -2.49 2.73
CA LEU A 29 -7.24 -1.36 3.25
C LEU A 29 -7.70 -1.07 4.67
N ARG A 30 -6.82 -1.25 5.65
CA ARG A 30 -7.04 -0.88 7.04
C ARG A 30 -6.44 0.50 7.26
N LYS A 31 -7.29 1.47 7.57
CA LYS A 31 -6.90 2.82 7.95
C LYS A 31 -6.96 2.99 9.46
N LEU A 32 -5.83 3.34 10.05
CA LEU A 32 -5.78 3.70 11.47
C LEU A 32 -6.29 5.13 11.66
N THR A 33 -7.10 5.32 12.67
CA THR A 33 -7.55 6.64 13.07
C THR A 33 -6.62 7.22 14.14
N ASN A 34 -6.68 8.53 14.36
CA ASN A 34 -5.93 9.17 15.45
C ASN A 34 -6.59 8.98 16.83
N ASN A 35 -7.69 8.21 16.91
CA ASN A 35 -8.40 7.95 18.13
C ASN A 35 -7.81 6.74 18.84
N PHE A 36 -7.56 6.86 20.13
CA PHE A 36 -7.15 5.73 20.94
C PHE A 36 -8.24 4.65 21.00
N CYS A 37 -7.81 3.41 20.96
CA CYS A 37 -8.71 2.29 21.22
C CYS A 37 -9.18 2.32 22.68
N PRO A 38 -10.43 1.93 22.99
CA PRO A 38 -10.91 1.84 24.37
C PRO A 38 -10.07 0.94 25.28
N CYS A 39 -9.24 0.06 24.72
CA CYS A 39 -8.31 -0.78 25.47
C CYS A 39 -7.04 -0.05 25.94
N TRP A 40 -6.87 1.20 25.57
CA TRP A 40 -5.72 1.99 26.01
C TRP A 40 -5.79 2.21 27.52
N ASP A 41 -4.80 1.70 28.23
CA ASP A 41 -4.70 1.89 29.68
C ASP A 41 -3.81 3.10 29.97
N GLY A 42 -4.42 4.13 30.54
CA GLY A 42 -3.70 5.35 30.92
C GLY A 42 -2.69 5.13 32.06
N ALA A 43 -2.82 4.09 32.83
CA ALA A 43 -1.91 3.78 33.94
C ALA A 43 -0.62 3.11 33.44
N THR A 44 -0.73 2.23 32.46
CA THR A 44 0.43 1.56 31.84
C THR A 44 1.00 2.33 30.64
N GLY A 45 0.26 3.33 30.14
CA GLY A 45 0.67 4.14 28.99
C GLY A 45 0.68 3.39 27.65
N GLY A 46 -0.05 2.28 27.55
CA GLY A 46 -0.06 1.46 26.34
C GLY A 46 -1.34 0.67 26.10
N PRO A 47 -1.49 0.09 24.91
CA PRO A 47 -2.61 -0.75 24.56
C PRO A 47 -2.46 -2.17 25.14
N ILE A 48 -3.59 -2.84 25.29
CA ILE A 48 -3.60 -4.27 25.58
C ILE A 48 -3.15 -5.02 24.31
N ALA A 49 -2.05 -5.76 24.38
CA ALA A 49 -1.45 -6.45 23.22
C ALA A 49 -2.40 -7.42 22.51
N THR A 50 -3.32 -8.03 23.25
CA THR A 50 -4.30 -9.00 22.72
C THR A 50 -5.68 -8.40 22.46
N CYS A 51 -5.79 -7.08 22.37
CA CYS A 51 -7.07 -6.43 22.14
C CYS A 51 -7.68 -6.84 20.79
N PRO A 52 -8.90 -7.38 20.77
CA PRO A 52 -9.54 -7.82 19.52
C PRO A 52 -9.94 -6.65 18.60
N TYR A 53 -10.06 -5.43 19.15
CA TYR A 53 -10.47 -4.25 18.39
C TYR A 53 -9.32 -3.58 17.65
N CYS A 54 -8.16 -3.46 18.28
CA CYS A 54 -7.02 -2.78 17.69
C CYS A 54 -5.83 -3.70 17.40
N SER A 55 -5.93 -4.99 17.73
CA SER A 55 -4.85 -5.97 17.54
C SER A 55 -3.52 -5.54 18.19
N GLY A 56 -3.58 -4.85 19.33
CA GLY A 56 -2.41 -4.34 20.05
C GLY A 56 -1.85 -3.02 19.52
N GLU A 57 -2.41 -2.44 18.48
CA GLU A 57 -1.93 -1.17 17.88
C GLU A 57 -2.25 0.05 18.75
N GLY A 58 -3.25 -0.04 19.62
CA GLY A 58 -3.66 1.04 20.52
C GLY A 58 -4.54 2.12 19.92
N TYR A 59 -4.80 2.06 18.62
CA TYR A 59 -5.64 3.00 17.89
C TYR A 59 -6.83 2.30 17.27
N SER A 60 -7.93 3.02 17.15
CA SER A 60 -9.08 2.56 16.37
C SER A 60 -8.76 2.54 14.90
N PHE A 61 -9.34 1.63 14.16
CA PHE A 61 -9.20 1.55 12.71
C PHE A 61 -10.56 1.28 12.04
N TYR A 62 -10.61 1.52 10.76
CA TYR A 62 -11.69 1.05 9.89
C TYR A 62 -11.10 0.37 8.66
N GLU A 63 -11.88 -0.48 8.03
CA GLU A 63 -11.45 -1.25 6.86
C GLU A 63 -12.37 -0.95 5.68
N THR A 64 -11.75 -0.76 4.53
CA THR A 64 -12.45 -0.61 3.24
C THR A 64 -11.94 -1.67 2.28
N GLN A 65 -12.81 -2.11 1.39
CA GLN A 65 -12.43 -2.97 0.29
C GLN A 65 -12.06 -2.10 -0.89
N GLU A 66 -10.86 -2.28 -1.40
CA GLU A 66 -10.29 -1.48 -2.49
C GLU A 66 -9.72 -2.40 -3.57
N THR A 67 -9.38 -1.83 -4.73
CA THR A 67 -8.68 -2.55 -5.79
C THR A 67 -7.27 -2.03 -5.91
N MET A 68 -6.30 -2.94 -5.98
CA MET A 68 -4.88 -2.62 -6.11
C MET A 68 -4.18 -3.60 -7.05
N TYR A 69 -3.26 -3.10 -7.86
CA TYR A 69 -2.29 -3.96 -8.53
C TYR A 69 -1.07 -4.14 -7.62
N ILE A 70 -0.69 -5.39 -7.37
CA ILE A 70 0.46 -5.73 -6.53
C ILE A 70 1.42 -6.58 -7.33
N ALA A 71 2.63 -6.06 -7.57
CA ALA A 71 3.74 -6.78 -8.18
C ALA A 71 4.72 -7.22 -7.07
N MET A 72 4.92 -8.54 -6.96
CA MET A 72 5.86 -9.11 -6.00
C MET A 72 7.28 -9.13 -6.57
N GLY A 73 8.28 -8.92 -5.71
CA GLY A 73 9.69 -9.03 -6.09
C GLY A 73 10.20 -7.99 -7.09
N VAL A 74 9.39 -6.99 -7.41
CA VAL A 74 9.81 -5.92 -8.32
C VAL A 74 10.52 -4.85 -7.51
N ALA A 75 11.82 -4.67 -7.77
CA ALA A 75 12.51 -3.48 -7.31
C ALA A 75 11.79 -2.24 -7.88
N PRO A 76 11.71 -1.14 -7.13
CA PRO A 76 11.05 0.07 -7.61
C PRO A 76 11.62 0.43 -8.98
N ILE A 77 10.74 0.62 -9.97
CA ILE A 77 11.13 0.94 -11.33
C ILE A 77 11.95 2.22 -11.28
N TYR A 78 13.18 2.10 -11.69
CA TYR A 78 14.13 3.18 -11.75
C TYR A 78 13.59 4.27 -12.70
N LYS A 79 13.23 5.44 -12.16
CA LYS A 79 12.85 6.58 -12.99
C LYS A 79 14.11 7.10 -13.70
N PRO A 80 14.18 7.08 -15.05
CA PRO A 80 15.37 7.53 -15.80
C PRO A 80 15.52 9.05 -15.82
N GLY A 81 15.25 9.74 -14.73
CA GLY A 81 15.39 11.19 -14.60
C GLY A 81 16.36 11.64 -13.50
N TYR A 82 16.89 10.74 -12.71
CA TYR A 82 17.75 11.07 -11.57
C TYR A 82 19.24 10.79 -11.81
N LEU A 83 19.65 10.59 -13.05
CA LEU A 83 21.06 10.41 -13.41
C LEU A 83 21.72 11.76 -13.75
N SER A 84 21.64 12.72 -12.85
CA SER A 84 22.55 13.86 -12.91
C SER A 84 23.63 13.68 -11.84
N SER A 85 24.62 12.93 -12.13
CA SER A 85 25.99 12.99 -11.58
C SER A 85 26.63 11.60 -11.52
N GLY A 86 27.02 11.00 -12.63
CA GLY A 86 28.14 10.03 -12.71
C GLY A 86 28.20 8.85 -11.70
N GLN A 87 27.31 8.77 -10.76
CA GLN A 87 27.18 7.65 -9.86
C GLN A 87 26.15 6.69 -10.44
N TYR A 88 26.65 5.65 -11.08
CA TYR A 88 25.84 4.46 -11.32
C TYR A 88 25.36 4.01 -9.94
N PRO A 89 24.06 3.98 -9.66
CA PRO A 89 23.59 3.26 -8.50
C PRO A 89 24.12 1.86 -8.68
N GLN A 90 24.84 1.35 -7.71
CA GLN A 90 25.12 -0.07 -7.66
C GLN A 90 23.74 -0.74 -7.69
N MET A 91 23.33 -1.18 -8.86
CA MET A 91 22.30 -2.17 -8.97
C MET A 91 22.82 -3.32 -8.12
N SER A 92 22.23 -3.50 -6.97
CA SER A 92 22.32 -4.76 -6.27
C SER A 92 21.65 -5.78 -7.18
N MET A 93 22.43 -6.25 -8.15
CA MET A 93 22.00 -7.33 -9.03
C MET A 93 21.66 -8.51 -8.13
N GLY A 94 20.41 -8.90 -8.09
CA GLY A 94 20.00 -10.22 -7.65
C GLY A 94 19.41 -10.35 -6.27
N TYR A 95 18.94 -9.30 -5.63
CA TYR A 95 18.06 -9.45 -4.47
C TYR A 95 16.64 -9.01 -4.81
N ASP A 96 15.93 -9.88 -5.51
CA ASP A 96 14.48 -9.91 -5.41
C ASP A 96 14.16 -10.32 -3.96
N ASP A 97 13.95 -9.33 -3.10
CA ASP A 97 13.48 -9.60 -1.75
C ASP A 97 12.04 -10.16 -1.88
N PRO A 98 11.82 -11.44 -1.61
CA PRO A 98 10.49 -12.05 -1.77
C PRO A 98 9.45 -11.43 -0.83
N ASN A 99 9.90 -10.63 0.13
CA ASN A 99 9.05 -9.93 1.07
C ASN A 99 8.71 -8.51 0.59
N ARG A 100 9.32 -8.03 -0.49
CA ARG A 100 8.99 -6.72 -1.05
C ARG A 100 7.97 -6.83 -2.18
N ALA A 101 7.11 -5.81 -2.24
CA ALA A 101 6.11 -5.67 -3.28
C ALA A 101 5.98 -4.21 -3.67
N THR A 102 5.62 -3.97 -4.93
CA THR A 102 5.18 -2.67 -5.43
C THR A 102 3.69 -2.72 -5.68
N GLY A 103 2.95 -1.73 -5.17
CA GLY A 103 1.52 -1.60 -5.37
C GLY A 103 1.17 -0.35 -6.15
N TYR A 104 0.11 -0.42 -6.95
CA TYR A 104 -0.45 0.74 -7.65
C TYR A 104 -1.93 0.86 -7.34
N CYS A 105 -2.37 2.06 -6.95
CA CYS A 105 -3.75 2.32 -6.57
C CYS A 105 -4.18 3.77 -6.87
N GLU A 106 -5.48 4.03 -6.88
CA GLU A 106 -6.05 5.36 -7.10
C GLU A 106 -6.31 6.12 -5.79
N TYR A 107 -6.28 5.45 -4.65
CA TYR A 107 -6.62 6.02 -3.35
C TYR A 107 -5.40 6.34 -2.52
N THR A 108 -5.55 7.31 -1.61
CA THR A 108 -4.47 7.73 -0.72
C THR A 108 -4.21 6.70 0.36
N VAL A 109 -2.93 6.36 0.53
CA VAL A 109 -2.42 5.47 1.56
C VAL A 109 -1.34 6.21 2.35
N TYR A 110 -1.28 6.01 3.66
CA TYR A 110 -0.26 6.60 4.52
C TYR A 110 0.80 5.57 4.87
N PRO A 111 2.09 5.89 4.62
CA PRO A 111 3.19 4.97 4.93
C PRO A 111 3.40 4.83 6.43
N ASP A 112 3.89 3.65 6.82
CA ASP A 112 4.36 3.36 8.17
C ASP A 112 5.75 3.95 8.35
N TYR A 113 5.84 5.22 8.69
CA TYR A 113 7.07 5.82 9.16
C TYR A 113 6.86 6.54 10.49
N GLU A 114 7.79 6.32 11.38
CA GLU A 114 7.81 6.98 12.67
C GLU A 114 8.17 8.46 12.49
N ILE A 115 7.23 9.34 12.80
CA ILE A 115 7.53 10.77 12.90
C ILE A 115 7.74 11.10 14.37
N TYR A 116 9.00 11.19 14.75
CA TYR A 116 9.40 11.47 16.13
C TYR A 116 9.31 12.95 16.55
N SER A 117 8.79 13.85 15.74
CA SER A 117 9.03 15.28 15.97
C SER A 117 7.94 16.03 16.73
N SER A 118 6.81 15.43 17.11
CA SER A 118 5.78 16.19 17.84
C SER A 118 4.90 15.42 18.80
N GLY A 119 5.19 14.15 19.05
CA GLY A 119 4.30 13.32 19.90
C GLY A 119 2.99 12.91 19.22
N ASP A 120 2.71 13.41 18.04
CA ASP A 120 1.56 13.01 17.25
C ASP A 120 1.89 11.71 16.53
N LYS A 121 1.36 10.60 17.02
CA LYS A 121 1.39 9.36 16.23
C LYS A 121 0.55 9.57 14.98
N LYS A 122 1.19 9.50 13.82
CA LYS A 122 0.45 9.43 12.57
C LYS A 122 -0.15 8.05 12.41
N SER A 123 -1.39 8.03 11.98
CA SER A 123 -2.02 6.80 11.50
C SER A 123 -1.24 6.28 10.30
N PHE A 124 -0.94 5.00 10.30
CA PHE A 124 -0.38 4.32 9.15
C PHE A 124 -1.34 3.22 8.68
N ASP A 125 -1.37 3.03 7.38
CA ASP A 125 -2.30 2.14 6.75
C ASP A 125 -1.66 0.76 6.54
N LYS A 126 -2.47 -0.29 6.62
CA LYS A 126 -2.05 -1.66 6.30
C LYS A 126 -2.92 -2.22 5.20
N ILE A 127 -2.31 -3.00 4.35
CA ILE A 127 -2.97 -3.62 3.21
C ILE A 127 -3.00 -5.12 3.44
N TYR A 128 -4.18 -5.72 3.31
CA TYR A 128 -4.36 -7.15 3.39
C TYR A 128 -4.80 -7.69 2.03
N ASP A 129 -3.98 -8.56 1.48
CA ASP A 129 -4.37 -9.35 0.33
C ASP A 129 -5.40 -10.41 0.78
N ILE A 130 -6.40 -10.66 -0.03
CA ILE A 130 -7.50 -11.55 0.29
C ILE A 130 -7.63 -12.67 -0.72
N LYS A 131 -8.16 -13.80 -0.27
CA LYS A 131 -8.41 -14.94 -1.15
C LYS A 131 -9.55 -14.63 -2.11
N VAL A 132 -9.27 -14.78 -3.41
CA VAL A 132 -10.25 -14.63 -4.49
C VAL A 132 -10.42 -15.95 -5.23
N ASN A 133 -11.54 -16.13 -5.90
CA ASN A 133 -11.77 -17.25 -6.80
C ASN A 133 -11.06 -17.01 -8.17
N GLN A 134 -11.13 -17.98 -9.07
CA GLN A 134 -10.51 -17.88 -10.40
C GLN A 134 -11.09 -16.75 -11.27
N GLU A 135 -12.30 -16.32 -10.98
CA GLU A 135 -13.01 -15.22 -11.68
C GLU A 135 -12.78 -13.87 -11.02
N GLY A 136 -11.92 -13.78 -9.97
CA GLY A 136 -11.64 -12.56 -9.22
C GLY A 136 -12.69 -12.20 -8.15
N GLY A 137 -13.70 -13.06 -7.95
CA GLY A 137 -14.71 -12.85 -6.91
C GLY A 137 -14.19 -13.17 -5.51
N ILE A 138 -14.73 -12.46 -4.52
CA ILE A 138 -14.32 -12.59 -3.12
C ILE A 138 -15.05 -13.76 -2.47
N TYR A 139 -14.32 -14.59 -1.73
CA TYR A 139 -14.91 -15.61 -0.87
C TYR A 139 -15.42 -15.01 0.43
N TYR A 140 -16.57 -15.43 0.86
CA TYR A 140 -17.11 -15.08 2.18
C TYR A 140 -17.18 -16.34 3.08
N PRO A 141 -16.70 -16.26 4.32
CA PRO A 141 -16.08 -15.11 4.99
C PRO A 141 -14.73 -14.74 4.37
N ILE A 142 -14.39 -13.44 4.42
CA ILE A 142 -13.15 -12.91 3.84
C ILE A 142 -11.95 -13.56 4.52
N THR A 143 -11.10 -14.22 3.72
CA THR A 143 -9.86 -14.83 4.18
C THR A 143 -8.68 -13.98 3.77
N ARG A 144 -7.90 -13.49 4.73
CA ARG A 144 -6.67 -12.72 4.49
C ARG A 144 -5.52 -13.68 4.21
N VAL A 145 -4.79 -13.44 3.13
CA VAL A 145 -3.69 -14.29 2.66
C VAL A 145 -2.34 -13.70 3.04
N SER A 146 -2.20 -12.40 2.91
CA SER A 146 -0.96 -11.68 3.19
C SER A 146 -1.26 -10.32 3.79
N LYS A 147 -0.34 -9.85 4.63
CA LYS A 147 -0.37 -8.50 5.21
C LYS A 147 0.82 -7.73 4.68
N TYR A 148 0.60 -6.49 4.29
CA TYR A 148 1.65 -5.60 3.80
C TYR A 148 1.70 -4.34 4.65
N ARG A 149 2.93 -3.98 5.04
CA ARG A 149 3.26 -2.69 5.61
C ARG A 149 3.70 -1.77 4.48
N VAL A 150 3.14 -0.57 4.41
CA VAL A 150 3.50 0.42 3.41
C VAL A 150 4.74 1.17 3.89
N LEU A 151 5.83 1.06 3.14
CA LEU A 151 7.11 1.69 3.47
C LEU A 151 7.22 3.10 2.90
N ASN A 152 6.73 3.27 1.67
CA ASN A 152 6.78 4.55 0.97
C ASN A 152 5.59 4.68 0.02
N VAL A 153 5.18 5.93 -0.19
CA VAL A 153 4.10 6.28 -1.11
C VAL A 153 4.62 7.38 -2.04
N THR A 154 4.59 7.11 -3.34
CA THR A 154 4.99 8.05 -4.37
C THR A 154 3.76 8.44 -5.18
N PRO A 155 3.36 9.72 -5.19
CA PRO A 155 2.26 10.15 -6.05
C PRO A 155 2.66 10.06 -7.53
N LEU A 156 1.76 9.55 -8.34
CA LEU A 156 1.88 9.52 -9.79
C LEU A 156 1.22 10.77 -10.35
N HIS A 157 2.03 11.62 -10.96
CA HIS A 157 1.57 12.89 -11.52
C HIS A 157 1.30 12.73 -13.01
N GLY A 158 0.07 13.04 -13.42
CA GLY A 158 -0.32 13.20 -14.80
C GLY A 158 0.00 14.59 -15.34
N ASP A 159 -0.61 14.93 -16.48
CA ASP A 159 -0.48 16.24 -17.09
C ASP A 159 -0.90 17.35 -16.13
N PHE A 160 -0.19 18.47 -16.17
CA PHE A 160 -0.37 19.64 -15.29
C PHE A 160 -0.11 19.40 -13.81
N GLY A 161 0.61 18.32 -13.45
CA GLY A 161 0.99 18.03 -12.07
C GLY A 161 -0.14 17.49 -11.19
N ARG A 162 -1.28 17.12 -11.78
CA ARG A 162 -2.38 16.49 -11.04
C ARG A 162 -1.97 15.08 -10.60
N VAL A 163 -2.30 14.72 -9.34
CA VAL A 163 -2.10 13.35 -8.84
C VAL A 163 -3.18 12.46 -9.43
N GLU A 164 -2.78 11.42 -10.16
CA GLU A 164 -3.67 10.47 -10.82
C GLU A 164 -3.75 9.14 -10.09
N GLY A 165 -2.78 8.85 -9.24
CA GLY A 165 -2.72 7.65 -8.44
C GLY A 165 -1.46 7.60 -7.59
N PHE A 166 -1.19 6.44 -7.01
CA PHE A 166 -0.08 6.24 -6.09
C PHE A 166 0.65 4.94 -6.39
N GLU A 167 1.99 5.03 -6.35
CA GLU A 167 2.87 3.87 -6.31
C GLU A 167 3.29 3.65 -4.86
N LEU A 168 3.12 2.43 -4.38
CA LEU A 168 3.42 2.02 -3.03
C LEU A 168 4.62 1.07 -3.00
N SER A 169 5.61 1.36 -2.17
CA SER A 169 6.62 0.39 -1.80
C SER A 169 6.17 -0.31 -0.51
N MET A 170 6.08 -1.61 -0.53
CA MET A 170 5.51 -2.42 0.55
C MET A 170 6.43 -3.54 0.98
N ALA A 171 6.35 -3.91 2.26
CA ALA A 171 6.96 -5.11 2.79
C ALA A 171 5.87 -6.07 3.28
N LYS A 172 6.00 -7.34 2.90
CA LYS A 172 5.14 -8.40 3.40
C LYS A 172 5.47 -8.68 4.86
N GLU A 173 4.47 -8.72 5.70
CA GLU A 173 4.58 -9.10 7.10
C GLU A 173 3.96 -10.48 7.34
N ASN A 174 4.48 -11.19 8.31
CA ASN A 174 3.82 -12.39 8.83
C ASN A 174 2.61 -11.99 9.69
N PHE A 175 1.58 -12.84 9.68
CA PHE A 175 0.43 -12.66 10.55
C PHE A 175 0.81 -12.87 12.00
#